data_23df6255a53680d2a5ee534dfddd84f5
#
_entry.id   23df6255a53680d2a5ee534dfddd84f5
#
_cell.length_a   1.000
_cell.length_b   1.000
_cell.length_c   1.000
_cell.angle_alpha   90.00
_cell.angle_beta   90.00
_cell.angle_gamma   90.00
#
_symmetry.space_group_name_H-M   'P 1'
#
loop_
_entity.id
_entity.type
_entity.pdbx_description
1 polymer ?
#
loop_
_entity_poly.entity_id
_entity_poly.type
_entity_poly.pdbx_seq_one_letter_code
_entity_poly.pdbx_strand_id
1 'polypeptide(L)'
;MFASRGYADATFQAIADTAGVSVGSIQHHFGSKERLIEAVDAYVLKTIGTVMSQPEPAEPAEVGQRVRALFDAHLPVLDYVARQLVDDGPVGRAVFDAMAMAGVQRWEHLAESGATPEGLDTEWAGLNPLVLVLGAIILRRHLDRRLSEGFATANQLSRWEQAMNMLISRGQLKH
;
A
#
# COMPACT_ATOMS: atom_id res chain seq x y z
N MET A 1 12.45 -8.67 6.69
CA MET A 1 12.90 -8.55 8.09
C MET A 1 12.39 -7.28 8.74
N PHE A 2 12.66 -6.07 8.26
CA PHE A 2 12.14 -4.81 8.84
C PHE A 2 10.61 -4.81 8.97
N ALA A 3 9.89 -5.31 7.97
CA ALA A 3 8.42 -5.43 7.99
C ALA A 3 7.87 -6.34 9.10
N SER A 4 8.63 -7.36 9.53
CA SER A 4 8.17 -8.35 10.51
C SER A 4 8.66 -8.11 11.92
N ARG A 5 9.86 -7.56 12.11
CA ARG A 5 10.52 -7.38 13.41
C ARG A 5 10.71 -5.91 13.80
N GLY A 6 10.49 -5.00 12.86
CA GLY A 6 10.77 -3.57 13.08
C GLY A 6 12.26 -3.22 13.02
N TYR A 7 12.56 -1.93 13.22
CA TYR A 7 13.94 -1.43 13.15
C TYR A 7 14.82 -1.87 14.32
N ALA A 8 14.25 -1.96 15.53
CA ALA A 8 15.01 -2.25 16.74
C ALA A 8 15.66 -3.65 16.67
N ASP A 9 14.89 -4.64 16.24
CA ASP A 9 15.31 -6.05 16.23
C ASP A 9 16.03 -6.48 14.95
N ALA A 10 16.12 -5.63 13.94
CA ALA A 10 16.84 -5.91 12.70
C ALA A 10 18.34 -5.66 12.89
N THR A 11 19.08 -6.69 13.26
CA THR A 11 20.55 -6.66 13.34
C THR A 11 21.20 -7.01 12.01
N PHE A 12 22.43 -6.55 11.77
CA PHE A 12 23.21 -6.96 10.58
C PHE A 12 23.36 -8.47 10.47
N GLN A 13 23.53 -9.17 11.60
CA GLN A 13 23.61 -10.63 11.61
C GLN A 13 22.32 -11.26 11.08
N ALA A 14 21.18 -10.86 11.63
CA ALA A 14 19.88 -11.40 11.23
C ALA A 14 19.53 -11.05 9.77
N ILE A 15 19.95 -9.88 9.28
CA ILE A 15 19.77 -9.48 7.88
C ILE A 15 20.66 -10.33 6.96
N ALA A 16 21.93 -10.51 7.33
CA ALA A 16 22.90 -11.32 6.60
C ALA A 16 22.44 -12.77 6.47
N ASP A 17 21.98 -13.36 7.58
CA ASP A 17 21.45 -14.74 7.62
C ASP A 17 20.23 -14.88 6.69
N THR A 18 19.33 -13.88 6.70
CA THR A 18 18.14 -13.90 5.83
C THR A 18 18.47 -13.71 4.36
N ALA A 19 19.47 -12.88 4.05
CA ALA A 19 19.89 -12.58 2.67
C ALA A 19 20.90 -13.62 2.11
N GLY A 20 21.41 -14.52 2.93
CA GLY A 20 22.42 -15.52 2.52
C GLY A 20 23.79 -14.89 2.21
N VAL A 21 24.13 -13.76 2.85
CA VAL A 21 25.38 -13.02 2.66
C VAL A 21 26.16 -12.90 3.97
N SER A 22 27.43 -12.48 3.91
CA SER A 22 28.20 -12.22 5.13
C SER A 22 27.84 -10.88 5.76
N VAL A 23 27.96 -10.74 7.07
CA VAL A 23 27.82 -9.46 7.79
C VAL A 23 28.80 -8.43 7.25
N GLY A 24 30.05 -8.86 6.94
CA GLY A 24 31.08 -8.01 6.35
C GLY A 24 30.66 -7.42 5.00
N SER A 25 29.95 -8.19 4.17
CA SER A 25 29.43 -7.70 2.89
C SER A 25 28.39 -6.58 3.09
N ILE A 26 27.49 -6.74 4.06
CA ILE A 26 26.49 -5.72 4.40
C ILE A 26 27.16 -4.47 4.93
N GLN A 27 28.11 -4.62 5.88
CA GLN A 27 28.85 -3.50 6.46
C GLN A 27 29.69 -2.77 5.40
N HIS A 28 30.33 -3.52 4.50
CA HIS A 28 31.10 -2.93 3.41
C HIS A 28 30.22 -2.11 2.45
N HIS A 29 29.02 -2.61 2.15
CA HIS A 29 28.12 -1.98 1.17
C HIS A 29 27.37 -0.78 1.74
N PHE A 30 26.82 -0.93 2.94
CA PHE A 30 25.96 0.10 3.56
C PHE A 30 26.67 0.93 4.63
N GLY A 31 27.73 0.44 5.24
CA GLY A 31 28.49 1.08 6.30
C GLY A 31 27.79 1.06 7.65
N SER A 32 26.56 1.59 7.76
CA SER A 32 25.78 1.62 8.98
C SER A 32 24.37 1.09 8.80
N LYS A 33 23.68 0.81 9.93
CA LYS A 33 22.28 0.35 9.93
C LYS A 33 21.35 1.46 9.42
N GLU A 34 21.64 2.71 9.74
CA GLU A 34 20.88 3.88 9.30
C GLU A 34 20.91 4.00 7.77
N ARG A 35 22.08 3.87 7.15
CA ARG A 35 22.21 3.89 5.69
C ARG A 35 21.53 2.72 5.00
N LEU A 36 21.53 1.55 5.63
CA LEU A 36 20.75 0.42 5.12
C LEU A 36 19.25 0.70 5.18
N ILE A 37 18.77 1.32 6.26
CA ILE A 37 17.37 1.73 6.39
C ILE A 37 17.02 2.77 5.33
N GLU A 38 17.83 3.80 5.16
CA GLU A 38 17.65 4.82 4.10
C GLU A 38 17.55 4.19 2.70
N ALA A 39 18.39 3.19 2.41
CA ALA A 39 18.34 2.48 1.14
C ALA A 39 17.06 1.67 0.97
N VAL A 40 16.55 1.04 2.04
CA VAL A 40 15.27 0.33 2.03
C VAL A 40 14.12 1.31 1.84
N ASP A 41 14.12 2.43 2.56
CA ASP A 41 13.11 3.49 2.45
C ASP A 41 13.05 4.03 1.01
N ALA A 42 14.20 4.36 0.43
CA ALA A 42 14.31 4.83 -0.95
C ALA A 42 13.78 3.80 -1.97
N TYR A 43 14.10 2.51 -1.77
CA TYR A 43 13.59 1.43 -2.60
C TYR A 43 12.07 1.32 -2.52
N VAL A 44 11.50 1.36 -1.31
CA VAL A 44 10.06 1.28 -1.09
C VAL A 44 9.33 2.46 -1.73
N LEU A 45 9.79 3.69 -1.47
CA LEU A 45 9.22 4.90 -2.04
C LEU A 45 9.29 4.89 -3.58
N LYS A 46 10.42 4.45 -4.15
CA LYS A 46 10.57 4.30 -5.61
C LYS A 46 9.57 3.29 -6.17
N THR A 47 9.40 2.15 -5.51
CA THR A 47 8.49 1.07 -5.96
C THR A 47 7.05 1.56 -5.95
N ILE A 48 6.61 2.15 -4.84
CA ILE A 48 5.25 2.71 -4.73
C ILE A 48 5.05 3.86 -5.72
N GLY A 49 6.03 4.78 -5.83
CA GLY A 49 5.99 5.89 -6.78
C GLY A 49 5.85 5.42 -8.24
N THR A 50 6.52 4.34 -8.63
CA THR A 50 6.37 3.76 -9.98
C THR A 50 4.95 3.28 -10.24
N VAL A 51 4.30 2.68 -9.25
CA VAL A 51 2.90 2.23 -9.39
C VAL A 51 1.95 3.43 -9.43
N MET A 52 2.18 4.43 -8.59
CA MET A 52 1.35 5.64 -8.54
C MET A 52 1.51 6.53 -9.80
N SER A 53 2.65 6.47 -10.47
CA SER A 53 2.92 7.23 -11.71
C SER A 53 2.24 6.64 -12.95
N GLN A 54 1.55 5.50 -12.83
CA GLN A 54 0.76 4.96 -13.94
C GLN A 54 -0.41 5.91 -14.24
N PRO A 55 -0.84 6.00 -15.51
CA PRO A 55 -2.00 6.82 -15.90
C PRO A 55 -3.19 6.54 -14.97
N GLU A 56 -4.00 7.55 -14.68
CA GLU A 56 -5.20 7.35 -13.86
C GLU A 56 -6.07 6.21 -14.41
N PRO A 57 -6.63 5.36 -13.51
CA PRO A 57 -7.55 4.33 -13.93
C PRO A 57 -8.79 4.99 -14.56
N ALA A 58 -9.12 4.58 -15.78
CA ALA A 58 -10.32 5.06 -16.46
C ALA A 58 -11.59 4.55 -15.78
N GLU A 59 -11.50 3.35 -15.16
CA GLU A 59 -12.62 2.71 -14.50
C GLU A 59 -12.28 2.25 -13.07
N PRO A 60 -13.26 2.22 -12.13
CA PRO A 60 -13.03 1.74 -10.77
C PRO A 60 -12.44 0.33 -10.70
N ALA A 61 -12.78 -0.55 -11.66
CA ALA A 61 -12.24 -1.91 -11.74
C ALA A 61 -10.71 -1.95 -11.95
N GLU A 62 -10.13 -0.96 -12.61
CA GLU A 62 -8.68 -0.87 -12.82
C GLU A 62 -7.92 -0.58 -11.53
N VAL A 63 -8.55 0.11 -10.57
CA VAL A 63 -7.95 0.35 -9.23
C VAL A 63 -7.70 -0.98 -8.54
N GLY A 64 -8.68 -1.87 -8.52
CA GLY A 64 -8.55 -3.19 -7.91
C GLY A 64 -7.49 -4.06 -8.61
N GLN A 65 -7.39 -4.01 -9.94
CA GLN A 65 -6.36 -4.71 -10.70
C GLN A 65 -4.96 -4.22 -10.33
N ARG A 66 -4.76 -2.90 -10.13
CA ARG A 66 -3.48 -2.33 -9.70
C ARG A 66 -3.12 -2.76 -8.28
N VAL A 67 -4.09 -2.75 -7.37
CA VAL A 67 -3.88 -3.24 -6.00
C VAL A 67 -3.48 -4.70 -6.03
N ARG A 68 -4.15 -5.54 -6.84
CA ARG A 68 -3.78 -6.95 -7.00
C ARG A 68 -2.35 -7.11 -7.52
N ALA A 69 -1.98 -6.38 -8.58
CA ALA A 69 -0.63 -6.41 -9.13
C ALA A 69 0.44 -6.04 -8.09
N LEU A 70 0.13 -5.09 -7.18
CA LEU A 70 0.99 -4.76 -6.04
C LEU A 70 1.16 -5.93 -5.08
N PHE A 71 0.07 -6.62 -4.72
CA PHE A 71 0.14 -7.79 -3.85
C PHE A 71 0.96 -8.92 -4.48
N ASP A 72 0.76 -9.20 -5.77
CA ASP A 72 1.45 -10.27 -6.50
C ASP A 72 2.96 -10.00 -6.63
N ALA A 73 3.33 -8.75 -6.95
CA ALA A 73 4.72 -8.42 -7.25
C ALA A 73 5.51 -7.88 -6.05
N HIS A 74 4.87 -7.25 -5.07
CA HIS A 74 5.54 -6.42 -4.07
C HIS A 74 5.06 -6.64 -2.62
N LEU A 75 4.60 -7.85 -2.28
CA LEU A 75 4.11 -8.16 -0.93
C LEU A 75 5.07 -7.73 0.21
N PRO A 76 6.40 -7.94 0.14
CA PRO A 76 7.32 -7.47 1.16
C PRO A 76 7.36 -5.94 1.30
N VAL A 77 7.14 -5.21 0.20
CA VAL A 77 7.05 -3.73 0.20
C VAL A 77 5.77 -3.29 0.91
N LEU A 78 4.64 -3.94 0.61
CA LEU A 78 3.37 -3.67 1.28
C LEU A 78 3.43 -3.95 2.79
N ASP A 79 4.07 -5.05 3.21
CA ASP A 79 4.28 -5.36 4.62
C ASP A 79 5.15 -4.30 5.32
N TYR A 80 6.14 -3.75 4.61
CA TYR A 80 6.96 -2.65 5.11
C TYR A 80 6.16 -1.36 5.28
N VAL A 81 5.39 -0.98 4.26
CA VAL A 81 4.51 0.20 4.30
C VAL A 81 3.47 0.05 5.42
N ALA A 82 2.85 -1.11 5.57
CA ALA A 82 1.91 -1.38 6.66
C ALA A 82 2.54 -1.13 8.04
N ARG A 83 3.77 -1.60 8.24
CA ARG A 83 4.50 -1.36 9.48
C ARG A 83 4.80 0.12 9.70
N GLN A 84 5.28 0.80 8.66
CA GLN A 84 5.57 2.24 8.69
C GLN A 84 4.32 3.08 8.99
N LEU A 85 3.14 2.70 8.47
CA LEU A 85 1.87 3.34 8.78
C LEU A 85 1.47 3.18 10.25
N VAL A 86 1.61 1.97 10.80
CA VAL A 86 1.27 1.68 12.20
C VAL A 86 2.22 2.39 13.17
N ASP A 87 3.51 2.46 12.83
CA ASP A 87 4.54 3.08 13.66
C ASP A 87 4.66 4.60 13.43
N ASP A 88 3.78 5.20 12.60
CA ASP A 88 3.86 6.62 12.17
C ASP A 88 5.24 7.00 11.59
N GLY A 89 5.84 6.07 10.86
CA GLY A 89 7.16 6.25 10.26
C GLY A 89 7.14 7.15 9.02
N PRO A 90 8.30 7.70 8.62
CA PRO A 90 8.39 8.69 7.53
C PRO A 90 7.91 8.13 6.18
N VAL A 91 8.20 6.87 5.87
CA VAL A 91 7.72 6.22 4.63
C VAL A 91 6.20 6.04 4.65
N GLY A 92 5.65 5.64 5.81
CA GLY A 92 4.20 5.49 5.98
C GLY A 92 3.46 6.80 5.74
N ARG A 93 3.93 7.90 6.37
CA ARG A 93 3.37 9.24 6.15
C ARG A 93 3.46 9.67 4.69
N ALA A 94 4.65 9.56 4.08
CA ALA A 94 4.84 9.98 2.69
C ALA A 94 3.94 9.20 1.72
N VAL A 95 3.77 7.90 1.90
CA VAL A 95 2.89 7.07 1.08
C VAL A 95 1.43 7.45 1.30
N PHE A 96 1.00 7.60 2.57
CA PHE A 96 -0.36 7.99 2.90
C PHE A 96 -0.73 9.35 2.30
N ASP A 97 0.10 10.37 2.52
CA ASP A 97 -0.15 11.74 2.05
C ASP A 97 -0.24 11.82 0.52
N ALA A 98 0.68 11.13 -0.18
CA ALA A 98 0.66 11.09 -1.65
C ALA A 98 -0.61 10.40 -2.19
N MET A 99 -1.03 9.29 -1.59
CA MET A 99 -2.25 8.58 -2.01
C MET A 99 -3.52 9.35 -1.65
N ALA A 100 -3.56 9.98 -0.48
CA ALA A 100 -4.69 10.80 -0.05
C ALA A 100 -4.87 12.00 -0.97
N MET A 101 -3.80 12.72 -1.29
CA MET A 101 -3.84 13.86 -2.21
C MET A 101 -4.35 13.44 -3.60
N ALA A 102 -3.81 12.37 -4.17
CA ALA A 102 -4.26 11.87 -5.47
C ALA A 102 -5.74 11.42 -5.45
N GLY A 103 -6.16 10.77 -4.36
CA GLY A 103 -7.55 10.35 -4.17
C GLY A 103 -8.51 11.53 -4.11
N VAL A 104 -8.21 12.53 -3.29
CA VAL A 104 -9.04 13.75 -3.15
C VAL A 104 -9.15 14.51 -4.46
N GLN A 105 -8.01 14.77 -5.14
CA GLN A 105 -7.99 15.45 -6.44
C GLN A 105 -8.85 14.75 -7.49
N ARG A 106 -8.81 13.41 -7.51
CA ARG A 106 -9.66 12.62 -8.42
C ARG A 106 -11.15 12.86 -8.16
N TRP A 107 -11.58 12.82 -6.90
CA TRP A 107 -13.00 13.00 -6.56
C TRP A 107 -13.47 14.43 -6.74
N GLU A 108 -12.62 15.44 -6.52
CA GLU A 108 -12.88 16.82 -6.87
C GLU A 108 -13.16 16.97 -8.37
N HIS A 109 -12.29 16.39 -9.22
CA HIS A 109 -12.48 16.41 -10.68
C HIS A 109 -13.77 15.70 -11.12
N LEU A 110 -14.11 14.55 -10.50
CA LEU A 110 -15.38 13.86 -10.77
C LEU A 110 -16.59 14.68 -10.34
N ALA A 111 -16.50 15.40 -9.24
CA ALA A 111 -17.56 16.30 -8.79
C ALA A 111 -17.75 17.49 -9.74
N GLU A 112 -16.66 18.13 -10.17
CA GLU A 112 -16.68 19.21 -11.16
C GLU A 112 -17.29 18.78 -12.50
N SER A 113 -17.04 17.53 -12.93
CA SER A 113 -17.63 16.95 -14.14
C SER A 113 -19.09 16.52 -13.99
N GLY A 114 -19.67 16.62 -12.79
CA GLY A 114 -21.04 16.20 -12.49
C GLY A 114 -21.25 14.69 -12.42
N ALA A 115 -20.18 13.92 -12.33
CA ALA A 115 -20.22 12.43 -12.24
C ALA A 115 -20.58 11.92 -10.83
N THR A 116 -20.66 12.81 -9.83
CA THR A 116 -20.97 12.45 -8.43
C THR A 116 -22.33 12.99 -8.01
N PRO A 117 -22.95 12.44 -6.95
CA PRO A 117 -24.14 13.02 -6.34
C PRO A 117 -23.86 14.46 -5.84
N GLU A 118 -24.90 15.30 -5.86
CA GLU A 118 -24.81 16.64 -5.29
C GLU A 118 -24.53 16.57 -3.78
N GLY A 119 -23.58 17.39 -3.30
CA GLY A 119 -23.20 17.44 -1.88
C GLY A 119 -22.29 16.29 -1.43
N LEU A 120 -21.71 15.52 -2.35
CA LEU A 120 -20.69 14.53 -1.98
C LEU A 120 -19.50 15.22 -1.33
N ASP A 121 -19.10 14.75 -0.16
CA ASP A 121 -17.84 15.13 0.48
C ASP A 121 -16.67 14.50 -0.29
N THR A 122 -16.01 15.29 -1.12
CA THR A 122 -14.92 14.83 -2.00
C THR A 122 -13.67 14.42 -1.23
N GLU A 123 -13.43 15.01 -0.06
CA GLU A 123 -12.32 14.61 0.80
C GLU A 123 -12.53 13.19 1.34
N TRP A 124 -13.68 12.91 1.95
CA TRP A 124 -13.99 11.55 2.42
C TRP A 124 -14.20 10.56 1.27
N ALA A 125 -14.69 11.00 0.13
CA ALA A 125 -14.79 10.15 -1.06
C ALA A 125 -13.41 9.68 -1.54
N GLY A 126 -12.39 10.52 -1.41
CA GLY A 126 -10.99 10.16 -1.70
C GLY A 126 -10.36 9.29 -0.60
N LEU A 127 -10.63 9.60 0.67
CA LEU A 127 -10.03 8.91 1.81
C LEU A 127 -10.63 7.52 2.07
N ASN A 128 -11.93 7.32 1.89
CA ASN A 128 -12.59 6.04 2.17
C ASN A 128 -11.98 4.84 1.40
N PRO A 129 -11.78 4.90 0.07
CA PRO A 129 -11.12 3.82 -0.67
C PRO A 129 -9.70 3.56 -0.17
N LEU A 130 -8.95 4.62 0.13
CA LEU A 130 -7.59 4.53 0.66
C LEU A 130 -7.56 3.80 2.01
N VAL A 131 -8.42 4.21 2.96
CA VAL A 131 -8.51 3.58 4.28
C VAL A 131 -8.88 2.09 4.16
N LEU A 132 -9.79 1.73 3.25
CA LEU A 132 -10.16 0.34 3.01
C LEU A 132 -8.99 -0.48 2.45
N VAL A 133 -8.23 0.06 1.50
CA VAL A 133 -7.04 -0.60 0.93
C VAL A 133 -5.95 -0.75 1.99
N LEU A 134 -5.60 0.32 2.68
CA LEU A 134 -4.56 0.30 3.71
C LEU A 134 -4.99 -0.58 4.90
N GLY A 135 -6.26 -0.55 5.28
CA GLY A 135 -6.82 -1.44 6.30
C GLY A 135 -6.66 -2.91 5.93
N ALA A 136 -6.91 -3.29 4.68
CA ALA A 136 -6.71 -4.67 4.21
C ALA A 136 -5.22 -5.09 4.28
N ILE A 137 -4.29 -4.18 3.97
CA ILE A 137 -2.84 -4.45 4.05
C ILE A 137 -2.40 -4.60 5.52
N ILE A 138 -2.77 -3.65 6.39
CA ILE A 138 -2.41 -3.64 7.81
C ILE A 138 -3.01 -4.85 8.54
N LEU A 139 -4.27 -5.16 8.27
CA LEU A 139 -5.01 -6.25 8.92
C LEU A 139 -4.87 -7.59 8.19
N ARG A 140 -4.02 -7.71 7.16
CA ARG A 140 -3.89 -8.89 6.31
C ARG A 140 -3.77 -10.20 7.12
N ARG A 141 -2.93 -10.24 8.15
CA ARG A 141 -2.76 -11.43 8.99
C ARG A 141 -4.03 -11.83 9.75
N HIS A 142 -4.91 -10.87 10.06
CA HIS A 142 -6.21 -11.16 10.67
C HIS A 142 -7.19 -11.69 9.64
N LEU A 143 -7.16 -11.13 8.42
CA LEU A 143 -7.96 -11.62 7.29
C LEU A 143 -7.55 -13.04 6.92
N ASP A 144 -6.25 -13.34 6.83
CA ASP A 144 -5.71 -14.67 6.53
C ASP A 144 -6.25 -15.75 7.50
N ARG A 145 -6.43 -15.41 8.79
CA ARG A 145 -6.99 -16.35 9.77
C ARG A 145 -8.50 -16.57 9.63
N ARG A 146 -9.21 -15.64 9.02
CA ARG A 146 -10.67 -15.67 8.89
C ARG A 146 -11.14 -16.24 7.56
N LEU A 147 -10.35 -16.03 6.51
CA LEU A 147 -10.66 -16.49 5.16
C LEU A 147 -10.26 -17.95 4.98
N SER A 148 -10.95 -18.67 4.09
CA SER A 148 -10.62 -20.06 3.73
C SER A 148 -9.29 -20.19 3.01
N GLU A 149 -8.82 -19.11 2.40
CA GLU A 149 -7.54 -18.97 1.71
C GLU A 149 -6.88 -17.68 2.18
N GLY A 150 -5.55 -17.54 2.05
CA GLY A 150 -4.86 -16.30 2.37
C GLY A 150 -5.41 -15.13 1.55
N PHE A 151 -5.50 -13.95 2.18
CA PHE A 151 -6.04 -12.74 1.54
C PHE A 151 -5.32 -12.37 0.24
N ALA A 152 -4.00 -12.58 0.18
CA ALA A 152 -3.19 -12.27 -1.00
C ALA A 152 -3.33 -13.28 -2.15
N THR A 153 -4.20 -14.30 -2.06
CA THR A 153 -4.47 -15.18 -3.20
C THR A 153 -5.26 -14.47 -4.29
N ALA A 154 -5.04 -14.84 -5.55
CA ALA A 154 -5.73 -14.23 -6.69
C ALA A 154 -7.26 -14.27 -6.54
N ASN A 155 -7.81 -15.38 -6.00
CA ASN A 155 -9.24 -15.54 -5.77
C ASN A 155 -9.75 -14.55 -4.71
N GLN A 156 -9.08 -14.43 -3.56
CA GLN A 156 -9.52 -13.53 -2.50
C GLN A 156 -9.36 -12.06 -2.89
N LEU A 157 -8.27 -11.70 -3.56
CA LEU A 157 -8.09 -10.34 -4.07
C LEU A 157 -9.17 -9.96 -5.09
N SER A 158 -9.55 -10.88 -6.00
CA SER A 158 -10.63 -10.63 -6.96
C SER A 158 -12.00 -10.44 -6.27
N ARG A 159 -12.32 -11.25 -5.27
CA ARG A 159 -13.56 -11.11 -4.48
C ARG A 159 -13.59 -9.79 -3.71
N TRP A 160 -12.47 -9.43 -3.10
CA TRP A 160 -12.34 -8.17 -2.38
C TRP A 160 -12.45 -6.96 -3.31
N GLU A 161 -11.80 -7.00 -4.47
CA GLU A 161 -11.91 -5.99 -5.52
C GLU A 161 -13.36 -5.75 -5.95
N GLN A 162 -14.09 -6.82 -6.25
CA GLN A 162 -15.51 -6.72 -6.63
C GLN A 162 -16.36 -6.08 -5.53
N ALA A 163 -16.13 -6.46 -4.27
CA ALA A 163 -16.83 -5.87 -3.14
C ALA A 163 -16.52 -4.38 -2.97
N MET A 164 -15.24 -4.00 -3.11
CA MET A 164 -14.78 -2.60 -3.06
C MET A 164 -15.40 -1.76 -4.18
N ASN A 165 -15.34 -2.25 -5.42
CA ASN A 165 -15.92 -1.55 -6.56
C ASN A 165 -17.44 -1.35 -6.40
N MET A 166 -18.14 -2.33 -5.83
CA MET A 166 -19.57 -2.21 -5.54
C MET A 166 -19.86 -1.13 -4.49
N LEU A 167 -19.05 -1.05 -3.43
CA LEU A 167 -19.19 -0.02 -2.40
C LEU A 167 -18.96 1.38 -2.98
N ILE A 168 -17.87 1.56 -3.74
CA ILE A 168 -17.51 2.86 -4.32
C ILE A 168 -18.55 3.28 -5.38
N SER A 169 -18.86 2.42 -6.34
CA SER A 169 -19.76 2.77 -7.44
C SER A 169 -21.19 3.08 -6.96
N ARG A 170 -21.72 2.32 -6.01
CA ARG A 170 -23.08 2.54 -5.51
C ARG A 170 -23.19 3.65 -4.46
N GLY A 171 -22.11 3.95 -3.74
CA GLY A 171 -22.11 4.94 -2.67
C GLY A 171 -21.62 6.33 -3.09
N GLN A 172 -20.78 6.43 -4.12
CA GLN A 172 -20.06 7.66 -4.44
C GLN A 172 -20.23 8.12 -5.90
N LEU A 173 -20.73 7.26 -6.81
CA LEU A 173 -20.97 7.63 -8.19
C LEU A 173 -22.47 7.83 -8.46
N LYS A 174 -22.79 8.75 -9.37
CA LYS A 174 -24.15 8.98 -9.85
C LYS A 174 -24.54 7.85 -10.80
N HIS A 175 -25.74 7.31 -10.62
CA HIS A 175 -26.33 6.28 -11.49
C HIS A 175 -27.19 6.93 -12.59
#